data_a5912ef4a1464befb104b88a8cba4cee
#
_entry.id   a5912ef4a1464befb104b88a8cba4cee
#
_cell.length_a   1.000
_cell.length_b   1.000
_cell.length_c   1.000
_cell.angle_alpha   90.00
_cell.angle_beta   90.00
_cell.angle_gamma   90.00
#
_symmetry.space_group_name_H-M   'P 1'
#
loop_
_entity.id
_entity.type
_entity.pdbx_description
1 polymer ?
#
loop_
_entity_poly.entity_id
_entity_poly.type
_entity_poly.pdbx_seq_one_letter_code
_entity_poly.pdbx_strand_id
1 'polypeptide(L)'
;QYDMRPGKLIIHNIKERTEIEIVTRINPRNNLELSGLYMSKNNYITQCEAEGFRRITYFPDRPDILAKYRVVIRAPKDYKVLLSNGNLIEQGELLDGRNYAIWEDPFPKPSYLFALVAGNFVAQEQKVTLSDGREALLQIWTEPSNKGKTEFAMQSLVKAIKWDEERFGLDLDLDRFMIVATDDFNFGAMENKGLNIFNSKYVLADENVATDQDFANIEAVIGHEYFHNWTGDRVTCRDWFQLSLKEGLTVFREQEFSADMLGDESSRAVKRIDDVRVLRNAQFPEDAGPMAHPIRPDSYRSINNFYTTTVYEKGAEVVRMYQTLFGKDGFRRGLLEYINRYDGTAATCDDFLTAMAESNYEDLSQF
;
A
#
# COMPACT_ATOMS: atom_id res chain seq x y z
N GLN A 1 -12.81 -17.09 -29.73
CA GLN A 1 -14.24 -16.75 -29.63
C GLN A 1 -14.54 -16.24 -28.21
N TYR A 2 -15.36 -15.19 -28.08
CA TYR A 2 -15.70 -14.61 -26.79
C TYR A 2 -17.17 -14.17 -26.74
N ASP A 3 -17.71 -14.10 -25.52
CA ASP A 3 -19.02 -13.54 -25.22
C ASP A 3 -18.88 -12.35 -24.25
N MET A 4 -19.61 -11.29 -24.52
CA MET A 4 -19.77 -10.15 -23.63
C MET A 4 -21.09 -10.28 -22.87
N ARG A 5 -21.03 -10.25 -21.53
CA ARG A 5 -22.21 -10.21 -20.66
C ARG A 5 -22.07 -9.03 -19.69
N PRO A 6 -23.14 -8.52 -19.09
CA PRO A 6 -23.03 -7.49 -18.07
C PRO A 6 -22.00 -7.87 -16.99
N GLY A 7 -20.95 -7.06 -16.84
CA GLY A 7 -19.87 -7.28 -15.88
C GLY A 7 -18.91 -8.44 -16.17
N LYS A 8 -19.01 -9.14 -17.32
CA LYS A 8 -18.15 -10.30 -17.63
C LYS A 8 -17.74 -10.35 -19.10
N LEU A 9 -16.46 -10.66 -19.31
CA LEU A 9 -15.92 -11.13 -20.59
C LEU A 9 -15.63 -12.63 -20.46
N ILE A 10 -16.27 -13.45 -21.29
CA ILE A 10 -16.08 -14.91 -21.32
C ILE A 10 -15.29 -15.24 -22.58
N ILE A 11 -14.11 -15.82 -22.43
CA ILE A 11 -13.27 -16.24 -23.54
C ILE A 11 -13.27 -17.76 -23.60
N HIS A 12 -13.68 -18.30 -24.77
CA HIS A 12 -13.86 -19.73 -24.97
C HIS A 12 -12.62 -20.38 -25.58
N ASN A 13 -12.43 -21.67 -25.29
CA ASN A 13 -11.39 -22.53 -25.89
C ASN A 13 -9.96 -21.97 -25.73
N ILE A 14 -9.67 -21.41 -24.53
CA ILE A 14 -8.33 -20.95 -24.19
C ILE A 14 -7.43 -22.18 -24.05
N LYS A 15 -6.27 -22.14 -24.71
CA LYS A 15 -5.20 -23.12 -24.52
C LYS A 15 -4.40 -22.76 -23.25
N GLU A 16 -3.64 -23.72 -22.75
CA GLU A 16 -2.84 -23.58 -21.54
C GLU A 16 -1.87 -22.36 -21.56
N ARG A 17 -1.39 -21.98 -22.75
CA ARG A 17 -0.65 -20.73 -22.99
C ARG A 17 -1.34 -19.95 -24.10
N THR A 18 -1.90 -18.80 -23.76
CA THR A 18 -2.66 -17.96 -24.69
C THR A 18 -2.29 -16.51 -24.46
N GLU A 19 -2.02 -15.79 -25.55
CA GLU A 19 -1.92 -14.33 -25.56
C GLU A 19 -3.33 -13.75 -25.84
N ILE A 20 -3.73 -12.74 -25.07
CA ILE A 20 -5.01 -12.09 -25.17
C ILE A 20 -4.78 -10.59 -25.30
N GLU A 21 -5.31 -9.98 -26.36
CA GLU A 21 -5.36 -8.53 -26.52
C GLU A 21 -6.76 -8.03 -26.14
N ILE A 22 -6.81 -7.07 -25.21
CA ILE A 22 -8.06 -6.44 -24.77
C ILE A 22 -7.91 -4.92 -24.96
N VAL A 23 -8.80 -4.33 -25.72
CA VAL A 23 -8.86 -2.88 -25.92
C VAL A 23 -10.13 -2.35 -25.25
N THR A 24 -9.96 -1.46 -24.27
CA THR A 24 -11.06 -0.81 -23.57
C THR A 24 -11.00 0.70 -23.77
N ARG A 25 -12.17 1.33 -23.76
CA ARG A 25 -12.30 2.80 -23.74
C ARG A 25 -13.04 3.20 -22.46
N ILE A 26 -12.43 4.04 -21.66
CA ILE A 26 -13.01 4.57 -20.42
C ILE A 26 -13.02 6.10 -20.45
N ASN A 27 -13.81 6.71 -19.57
CA ASN A 27 -13.88 8.16 -19.42
C ASN A 27 -13.55 8.59 -17.98
N PRO A 28 -12.27 8.76 -17.65
CA PRO A 28 -11.85 9.12 -16.29
C PRO A 28 -12.37 10.49 -15.82
N ARG A 29 -12.67 11.42 -16.74
CA ARG A 29 -13.22 12.74 -16.39
C ARG A 29 -14.59 12.68 -15.75
N ASN A 30 -15.38 11.63 -16.07
CA ASN A 30 -16.71 11.42 -15.53
C ASN A 30 -16.75 10.42 -14.38
N ASN A 31 -15.58 9.91 -13.95
CA ASN A 31 -15.49 8.99 -12.83
C ASN A 31 -15.47 9.78 -11.51
N LEU A 32 -16.61 9.84 -10.83
CA LEU A 32 -16.80 10.53 -9.55
C LEU A 32 -16.70 9.57 -8.34
N GLU A 33 -16.52 8.28 -8.58
CA GLU A 33 -16.40 7.29 -7.50
C GLU A 33 -14.99 7.20 -6.94
N LEU A 34 -14.01 7.84 -7.60
CA LEU A 34 -12.58 7.80 -7.26
C LEU A 34 -12.06 6.35 -7.12
N SER A 35 -12.53 5.48 -8.04
CA SER A 35 -12.15 4.06 -8.12
C SER A 35 -11.83 3.69 -9.57
N GLY A 36 -10.75 2.98 -9.81
CA GLY A 36 -10.14 2.84 -11.12
C GLY A 36 -9.35 4.09 -11.50
N LEU A 37 -9.33 4.45 -12.77
CA LEU A 37 -8.69 5.68 -13.25
C LEU A 37 -9.69 6.84 -13.21
N TYR A 38 -9.32 7.94 -12.57
CA TYR A 38 -10.14 9.15 -12.44
C TYR A 38 -9.30 10.42 -12.56
N MET A 39 -9.93 11.57 -12.48
CA MET A 39 -9.23 12.86 -12.44
C MET A 39 -9.42 13.53 -11.09
N SER A 40 -8.30 13.98 -10.51
CA SER A 40 -8.25 14.96 -9.45
C SER A 40 -7.73 16.27 -10.04
N LYS A 41 -8.57 17.32 -10.02
CA LYS A 41 -8.32 18.57 -10.74
C LYS A 41 -7.99 18.29 -12.23
N ASN A 42 -6.75 18.50 -12.65
CA ASN A 42 -6.29 18.26 -14.03
C ASN A 42 -5.33 17.05 -14.14
N ASN A 43 -5.19 16.27 -13.09
CA ASN A 43 -4.27 15.12 -13.04
C ASN A 43 -5.06 13.82 -13.09
N TYR A 44 -4.55 12.82 -13.80
CA TYR A 44 -5.08 11.45 -13.77
C TYR A 44 -4.43 10.67 -12.65
N ILE A 45 -5.25 10.01 -11.86
CA ILE A 45 -4.86 9.22 -10.67
C ILE A 45 -5.61 7.90 -10.72
N THR A 46 -5.02 6.84 -10.20
CA THR A 46 -5.69 5.55 -10.00
C THR A 46 -5.94 5.25 -8.53
N GLN A 47 -7.04 4.53 -8.25
CA GLN A 47 -7.28 3.80 -7.02
C GLN A 47 -7.84 2.42 -7.38
N CYS A 48 -7.08 1.36 -7.17
CA CYS A 48 -7.44 0.02 -7.59
C CYS A 48 -7.84 -0.93 -6.44
N GLU A 49 -7.48 -0.65 -5.22
CA GLU A 49 -7.93 -1.43 -4.07
C GLU A 49 -9.40 -1.07 -3.71
N ALA A 50 -10.25 -2.04 -3.44
CA ALA A 50 -10.01 -3.50 -3.52
C ALA A 50 -10.27 -4.04 -4.94
N GLU A 51 -11.23 -3.49 -5.69
CA GLU A 51 -11.77 -4.02 -6.95
C GLU A 51 -11.88 -2.92 -8.03
N GLY A 52 -10.99 -1.93 -8.00
CA GLY A 52 -11.00 -0.79 -8.93
C GLY A 52 -10.34 -1.07 -10.27
N PHE A 53 -9.40 -2.02 -10.36
CA PHE A 53 -8.71 -2.30 -11.63
C PHE A 53 -9.66 -2.77 -12.73
N ARG A 54 -10.71 -3.53 -12.39
CA ARG A 54 -11.78 -3.96 -13.33
C ARG A 54 -12.56 -2.82 -13.98
N ARG A 55 -12.48 -1.60 -13.42
CA ARG A 55 -13.05 -0.38 -14.01
C ARG A 55 -12.18 0.21 -15.12
N ILE A 56 -10.93 -0.22 -15.23
CA ILE A 56 -9.99 0.21 -16.27
C ILE A 56 -10.04 -0.75 -17.44
N THR A 57 -9.93 -2.06 -17.18
CA THR A 57 -9.94 -3.09 -18.20
C THR A 57 -10.42 -4.43 -17.64
N TYR A 58 -10.73 -5.39 -18.52
CA TYR A 58 -10.99 -6.77 -18.11
C TYR A 58 -9.68 -7.45 -17.70
N PHE A 59 -9.67 -7.97 -16.48
CA PHE A 59 -8.53 -8.67 -15.90
C PHE A 59 -9.04 -9.64 -14.80
N PRO A 60 -8.31 -10.70 -14.45
CA PRO A 60 -8.58 -11.49 -13.25
C PRO A 60 -8.28 -10.66 -11.99
N ASP A 61 -9.20 -9.75 -11.64
CA ASP A 61 -9.04 -8.73 -10.59
C ASP A 61 -9.32 -9.33 -9.21
N ARG A 62 -8.35 -10.10 -8.74
CA ARG A 62 -8.33 -10.82 -7.47
C ARG A 62 -6.96 -10.68 -6.81
N PRO A 63 -6.86 -10.63 -5.47
CA PRO A 63 -5.58 -10.42 -4.78
C PRO A 63 -4.62 -11.60 -4.87
N ASP A 64 -5.09 -12.83 -5.19
CA ASP A 64 -4.27 -14.02 -5.36
C ASP A 64 -3.72 -14.23 -6.79
N ILE A 65 -4.12 -13.39 -7.73
CA ILE A 65 -3.63 -13.44 -9.12
C ILE A 65 -2.50 -12.41 -9.29
N LEU A 66 -1.29 -12.89 -9.25
CA LEU A 66 -0.09 -12.07 -9.38
C LEU A 66 0.43 -12.11 -10.81
N ALA A 67 0.80 -10.95 -11.34
CA ALA A 67 1.36 -10.79 -12.68
C ALA A 67 2.49 -9.76 -12.69
N LYS A 68 3.41 -9.88 -13.64
CA LYS A 68 4.37 -8.83 -13.96
C LYS A 68 3.74 -7.78 -14.86
N TYR A 69 4.01 -6.51 -14.58
CA TYR A 69 3.44 -5.38 -15.29
C TYR A 69 4.53 -4.62 -16.04
N ARG A 70 4.30 -4.40 -17.32
CA ARG A 70 5.01 -3.41 -18.13
C ARG A 70 3.99 -2.42 -18.66
N VAL A 71 4.17 -1.16 -18.28
CA VAL A 71 3.18 -0.10 -18.55
C VAL A 71 3.77 0.93 -19.50
N VAL A 72 3.08 1.19 -20.61
CA VAL A 72 3.42 2.24 -21.56
C VAL A 72 2.35 3.32 -21.49
N ILE A 73 2.71 4.48 -20.96
CA ILE A 73 1.81 5.63 -20.87
C ILE A 73 2.11 6.57 -22.05
N ARG A 74 1.08 7.02 -22.73
CA ARG A 74 1.17 8.06 -23.76
C ARG A 74 0.12 9.12 -23.48
N ALA A 75 0.53 10.38 -23.38
CA ALA A 75 -0.35 11.48 -23.00
C ALA A 75 -0.03 12.75 -23.78
N PRO A 76 -0.98 13.68 -23.92
CA PRO A 76 -0.70 15.00 -24.45
C PRO A 76 0.48 15.69 -23.75
N LYS A 77 1.19 16.54 -24.46
CA LYS A 77 2.43 17.21 -23.97
C LYS A 77 2.25 18.02 -22.68
N ASP A 78 1.03 18.40 -22.35
CA ASP A 78 0.74 19.14 -21.11
C ASP A 78 0.87 18.25 -19.86
N TYR A 79 0.81 16.93 -20.03
CA TYR A 79 1.08 15.95 -18.97
C TYR A 79 2.57 15.61 -18.96
N LYS A 80 3.35 16.36 -18.17
CA LYS A 80 4.81 16.22 -18.15
C LYS A 80 5.31 15.07 -17.32
N VAL A 81 4.53 14.64 -16.34
CA VAL A 81 4.85 13.57 -15.41
C VAL A 81 3.95 12.40 -15.69
N LEU A 82 4.54 11.23 -15.99
CA LEU A 82 3.87 9.99 -16.33
C LEU A 82 4.47 8.87 -15.45
N LEU A 83 3.78 8.49 -14.39
CA LEU A 83 4.28 7.53 -13.40
C LEU A 83 3.49 6.23 -13.42
N SER A 84 4.16 5.13 -13.14
CA SER A 84 3.57 3.83 -12.82
C SER A 84 4.48 3.04 -11.87
N ASN A 85 4.07 1.83 -11.51
CA ASN A 85 4.81 0.96 -10.60
C ASN A 85 6.19 0.54 -11.16
N GLY A 86 7.13 0.32 -10.26
CA GLY A 86 8.44 -0.25 -10.55
C GLY A 86 9.48 0.75 -11.03
N ASN A 87 10.30 0.36 -11.99
CA ASN A 87 11.42 1.15 -12.50
C ASN A 87 11.07 1.82 -13.83
N LEU A 88 11.53 3.06 -14.00
CA LEU A 88 11.43 3.77 -15.27
C LEU A 88 12.45 3.20 -16.25
N ILE A 89 11.96 2.63 -17.35
CA ILE A 89 12.80 2.05 -18.40
C ILE A 89 13.16 3.11 -19.43
N GLU A 90 12.17 3.91 -19.85
CA GLU A 90 12.36 4.90 -20.90
C GLU A 90 11.28 5.99 -20.79
N GLN A 91 11.62 7.20 -21.16
CA GLN A 91 10.65 8.29 -21.32
C GLN A 91 11.12 9.27 -22.41
N GLY A 92 10.18 9.98 -23.00
CA GLY A 92 10.51 10.96 -24.04
C GLY A 92 9.28 11.58 -24.68
N GLU A 93 9.50 12.16 -25.86
CA GLU A 93 8.47 12.77 -26.70
C GLU A 93 8.31 11.97 -28.00
N LEU A 94 7.08 11.70 -28.39
CA LEU A 94 6.73 11.03 -29.64
C LEU A 94 6.73 12.04 -30.81
N LEU A 95 6.87 11.55 -32.05
CA LEU A 95 6.85 12.38 -33.26
C LEU A 95 5.56 13.20 -33.43
N ASP A 96 4.46 12.76 -32.82
CA ASP A 96 3.17 13.48 -32.82
C ASP A 96 3.05 14.50 -31.68
N GLY A 97 4.12 14.76 -30.94
CA GLY A 97 4.20 15.74 -29.84
C GLY A 97 3.61 15.28 -28.52
N ARG A 98 3.23 14.00 -28.38
CA ARG A 98 2.81 13.44 -27.09
C ARG A 98 4.02 13.01 -26.28
N ASN A 99 3.92 13.12 -24.95
CA ASN A 99 4.88 12.51 -24.03
C ASN A 99 4.59 11.01 -23.87
N TYR A 100 5.64 10.23 -23.59
CA TYR A 100 5.51 8.83 -23.21
C TYR A 100 6.46 8.47 -22.06
N ALA A 101 6.08 7.44 -21.30
CA ALA A 101 6.92 6.77 -20.34
C ALA A 101 6.67 5.26 -20.36
N ILE A 102 7.74 4.47 -20.17
CA ILE A 102 7.70 3.01 -20.07
C ILE A 102 8.20 2.63 -18.69
N TRP A 103 7.35 1.92 -17.96
CA TRP A 103 7.62 1.43 -16.61
C TRP A 103 7.57 -0.08 -16.59
N GLU A 104 8.39 -0.70 -15.75
CA GLU A 104 8.40 -2.14 -15.53
C GLU A 104 8.56 -2.44 -14.04
N ASP A 105 7.60 -3.20 -13.50
CA ASP A 105 7.69 -3.70 -12.14
C ASP A 105 8.35 -5.09 -12.20
N PRO A 106 9.53 -5.26 -11.60
CA PRO A 106 10.23 -6.54 -11.63
C PRO A 106 9.54 -7.62 -10.81
N PHE A 107 8.68 -7.22 -9.85
CA PHE A 107 7.98 -8.13 -8.96
C PHE A 107 6.56 -8.41 -9.45
N PRO A 108 6.11 -9.69 -9.43
CA PRO A 108 4.71 -10.00 -9.65
C PRO A 108 3.85 -9.38 -8.54
N LYS A 109 2.74 -8.73 -8.92
CA LYS A 109 1.79 -8.16 -7.98
C LYS A 109 0.35 -8.39 -8.42
N PRO A 110 -0.62 -8.39 -7.50
CA PRO A 110 -2.04 -8.38 -7.85
C PRO A 110 -2.44 -7.02 -8.45
N SER A 111 -3.57 -7.02 -9.15
CA SER A 111 -4.08 -5.84 -9.85
C SER A 111 -4.47 -4.68 -8.94
N TYR A 112 -4.80 -4.94 -7.68
CA TYR A 112 -5.17 -3.88 -6.74
C TYR A 112 -4.00 -2.94 -6.39
N LEU A 113 -2.75 -3.39 -6.58
CA LEU A 113 -1.53 -2.61 -6.36
C LEU A 113 -1.09 -1.81 -7.60
N PHE A 114 -1.81 -1.93 -8.71
CA PHE A 114 -1.52 -1.15 -9.92
C PHE A 114 -1.79 0.33 -9.68
N ALA A 115 -0.83 1.17 -10.09
CA ALA A 115 -0.99 2.61 -10.09
C ALA A 115 -0.52 3.24 -11.39
N LEU A 116 -1.23 4.30 -11.79
CA LEU A 116 -0.89 5.18 -12.89
C LEU A 116 -1.20 6.63 -12.48
N VAL A 117 -0.23 7.51 -12.70
CA VAL A 117 -0.39 8.96 -12.50
C VAL A 117 0.07 9.67 -13.75
N ALA A 118 -0.74 10.60 -14.26
CA ALA A 118 -0.36 11.48 -15.34
C ALA A 118 -0.78 12.92 -15.04
N GLY A 119 0.16 13.83 -14.99
CA GLY A 119 -0.16 15.19 -14.58
C GLY A 119 0.98 16.19 -14.69
N ASN A 120 0.77 17.30 -14.00
CA ASN A 120 1.77 18.36 -13.89
C ASN A 120 2.19 18.47 -12.40
N PHE A 121 3.20 17.70 -12.05
CA PHE A 121 3.74 17.62 -10.69
C PHE A 121 5.18 18.11 -10.63
N VAL A 122 5.64 18.39 -9.42
CA VAL A 122 7.06 18.63 -9.09
C VAL A 122 7.48 17.63 -8.05
N ALA A 123 8.71 17.13 -8.14
CA ALA A 123 9.27 16.20 -7.18
C ALA A 123 10.19 16.88 -6.17
N GLN A 124 10.13 16.42 -4.92
CA GLN A 124 11.27 16.44 -4.02
C GLN A 124 11.97 15.09 -4.16
N GLU A 125 13.29 15.10 -4.33
CA GLU A 125 14.09 13.91 -4.55
C GLU A 125 15.18 13.78 -3.49
N GLN A 126 15.43 12.56 -3.05
CA GLN A 126 16.53 12.22 -2.16
C GLN A 126 17.05 10.82 -2.48
N LYS A 127 18.36 10.64 -2.48
CA LYS A 127 18.98 9.32 -2.51
C LYS A 127 19.17 8.80 -1.10
N VAL A 128 18.99 7.51 -0.92
CA VAL A 128 19.26 6.80 0.32
C VAL A 128 20.15 5.58 0.01
N THR A 129 21.16 5.35 0.84
CA THR A 129 21.95 4.12 0.79
C THR A 129 21.26 3.08 1.68
N LEU A 130 20.91 1.94 1.10
CA LEU A 130 20.26 0.82 1.79
C LEU A 130 21.29 -0.02 2.57
N SER A 131 20.82 -0.91 3.43
CA SER A 131 21.70 -1.75 4.28
C SER A 131 22.59 -2.69 3.45
N ASP A 132 22.14 -3.09 2.25
CA ASP A 132 22.88 -3.92 1.30
C ASP A 132 23.90 -3.14 0.43
N GLY A 133 23.98 -1.81 0.62
CA GLY A 133 24.90 -0.90 -0.08
C GLY A 133 24.37 -0.34 -1.40
N ARG A 134 23.17 -0.73 -1.86
CA ARG A 134 22.51 -0.12 -3.02
C ARG A 134 22.07 1.31 -2.71
N GLU A 135 22.04 2.16 -3.74
CA GLU A 135 21.37 3.47 -3.67
C GLU A 135 19.95 3.35 -4.23
N ALA A 136 18.97 3.85 -3.51
CA ALA A 136 17.61 4.02 -3.98
C ALA A 136 17.24 5.50 -4.10
N LEU A 137 16.44 5.84 -5.13
CA LEU A 137 15.91 7.18 -5.35
C LEU A 137 14.51 7.30 -4.72
N LEU A 138 14.37 8.17 -3.74
CA LEU A 138 13.09 8.53 -3.13
C LEU A 138 12.53 9.78 -3.82
N GLN A 139 11.25 9.78 -4.16
CA GLN A 139 10.58 10.90 -4.82
C GLN A 139 9.21 11.16 -4.19
N ILE A 140 8.94 12.40 -3.79
CA ILE A 140 7.61 12.84 -3.37
C ILE A 140 7.11 13.87 -4.36
N TRP A 141 6.04 13.53 -5.06
CA TRP A 141 5.43 14.31 -6.13
C TRP A 141 4.22 15.09 -5.61
N THR A 142 4.19 16.38 -5.85
CA THR A 142 3.09 17.27 -5.46
C THR A 142 2.74 18.21 -6.60
N GLU A 143 1.57 18.84 -6.52
CA GLU A 143 1.26 19.99 -7.37
C GLU A 143 2.29 21.11 -7.15
N PRO A 144 2.62 21.92 -8.18
CA PRO A 144 3.61 22.99 -8.07
C PRO A 144 3.35 24.00 -6.95
N SER A 145 2.09 24.24 -6.60
CA SER A 145 1.67 25.11 -5.47
C SER A 145 2.10 24.60 -4.09
N ASN A 146 2.42 23.33 -3.98
CA ASN A 146 2.80 22.67 -2.73
C ASN A 146 4.30 22.36 -2.63
N LYS A 147 5.10 22.91 -3.58
CA LYS A 147 6.55 22.79 -3.53
C LYS A 147 7.10 23.32 -2.19
N GLY A 148 7.96 22.54 -1.55
CA GLY A 148 8.59 22.87 -0.27
C GLY A 148 7.81 22.45 0.98
N LYS A 149 6.66 21.76 0.82
CA LYS A 149 5.85 21.26 1.95
C LYS A 149 6.01 19.76 2.21
N THR A 150 6.98 19.11 1.59
CA THR A 150 7.18 17.65 1.61
C THR A 150 8.40 17.20 2.40
N GLU A 151 9.12 18.13 3.00
CA GLU A 151 10.39 17.87 3.68
C GLU A 151 10.21 16.86 4.83
N PHE A 152 9.22 17.09 5.69
CA PHE A 152 8.96 16.20 6.82
C PHE A 152 8.54 14.80 6.37
N ALA A 153 7.71 14.69 5.33
CA ALA A 153 7.32 13.40 4.74
C ALA A 153 8.54 12.65 4.18
N MET A 154 9.47 13.35 3.52
CA MET A 154 10.72 12.75 3.03
C MET A 154 11.58 12.22 4.18
N GLN A 155 11.74 13.01 5.25
CA GLN A 155 12.47 12.57 6.44
C GLN A 155 11.80 11.36 7.11
N SER A 156 10.47 11.35 7.18
CA SER A 156 9.69 10.23 7.72
C SER A 156 9.88 8.96 6.89
N LEU A 157 9.91 9.07 5.55
CA LEU A 157 10.16 7.94 4.66
C LEU A 157 11.58 7.37 4.87
N VAL A 158 12.60 8.22 4.97
CA VAL A 158 13.97 7.76 5.26
C VAL A 158 14.04 7.04 6.60
N LYS A 159 13.38 7.57 7.64
CA LYS A 159 13.31 6.92 8.96
C LYS A 159 12.62 5.57 8.88
N ALA A 160 11.48 5.46 8.15
CA ALA A 160 10.76 4.20 8.00
C ALA A 160 11.60 3.13 7.29
N ILE A 161 12.32 3.49 6.23
CA ILE A 161 13.27 2.60 5.54
C ILE A 161 14.31 2.09 6.52
N LYS A 162 14.99 2.99 7.25
CA LYS A 162 16.05 2.62 8.17
C LYS A 162 15.55 1.77 9.34
N TRP A 163 14.39 2.10 9.88
CA TRP A 163 13.77 1.31 10.95
C TRP A 163 13.44 -0.12 10.51
N ASP A 164 12.92 -0.30 9.28
CA ASP A 164 12.59 -1.62 8.76
C ASP A 164 13.84 -2.48 8.50
N GLU A 165 14.90 -1.85 7.97
CA GLU A 165 16.22 -2.47 7.83
C GLU A 165 16.78 -2.94 9.19
N GLU A 166 16.77 -2.06 10.19
CA GLU A 166 17.34 -2.34 11.53
C GLU A 166 16.48 -3.33 12.32
N ARG A 167 15.16 -3.12 12.32
CA ARG A 167 14.23 -3.87 13.14
C ARG A 167 13.98 -5.28 12.61
N PHE A 168 13.81 -5.41 11.30
CA PHE A 168 13.41 -6.66 10.64
C PHE A 168 14.44 -7.18 9.62
N GLY A 169 15.36 -6.37 9.15
CA GLY A 169 16.27 -6.73 8.05
C GLY A 169 15.55 -6.74 6.71
N LEU A 170 14.56 -5.88 6.54
CA LEU A 170 13.75 -5.77 5.34
C LEU A 170 14.15 -4.51 4.56
N ASP A 171 14.94 -4.71 3.52
CA ASP A 171 15.40 -3.63 2.66
C ASP A 171 14.32 -3.22 1.65
N LEU A 172 14.40 -1.98 1.16
CA LEU A 172 13.66 -1.59 -0.03
C LEU A 172 14.16 -2.42 -1.23
N ASP A 173 13.23 -3.09 -1.89
CA ASP A 173 13.50 -4.05 -2.98
C ASP A 173 13.50 -3.42 -4.39
N LEU A 174 13.28 -2.10 -4.48
CA LEU A 174 13.26 -1.31 -5.71
C LEU A 174 14.40 -0.29 -5.73
N ASP A 175 14.83 0.13 -6.93
CA ASP A 175 15.81 1.21 -7.12
C ASP A 175 15.17 2.60 -6.93
N ARG A 176 13.83 2.65 -6.81
CA ARG A 176 13.04 3.86 -6.67
C ARG A 176 11.81 3.63 -5.81
N PHE A 177 11.50 4.61 -4.97
CA PHE A 177 10.24 4.65 -4.23
C PHE A 177 9.57 6.01 -4.41
N MET A 178 8.31 6.01 -4.81
CA MET A 178 7.57 7.22 -5.16
C MET A 178 6.32 7.37 -4.29
N ILE A 179 6.05 8.61 -3.91
CA ILE A 179 4.81 9.04 -3.26
C ILE A 179 4.20 10.14 -4.11
N VAL A 180 2.89 10.11 -4.34
CA VAL A 180 2.13 11.18 -4.99
C VAL A 180 1.08 11.71 -4.03
N ALA A 181 1.10 13.01 -3.77
CA ALA A 181 0.08 13.69 -2.98
C ALA A 181 -1.06 14.20 -3.87
N THR A 182 -2.30 13.89 -3.52
CA THR A 182 -3.52 14.34 -4.21
C THR A 182 -4.59 14.76 -3.20
N ASP A 183 -5.43 15.74 -3.58
CA ASP A 183 -6.49 16.23 -2.69
C ASP A 183 -7.75 15.37 -2.76
N ASP A 184 -8.07 14.82 -3.94
CA ASP A 184 -9.25 13.99 -4.15
C ASP A 184 -8.87 12.52 -4.00
N PHE A 185 -9.00 11.99 -2.78
CA PHE A 185 -8.67 10.61 -2.45
C PHE A 185 -9.58 10.09 -1.35
N ASN A 186 -10.17 8.91 -1.54
CA ASN A 186 -11.17 8.34 -0.63
C ASN A 186 -10.56 7.78 0.67
N PHE A 187 -9.27 7.49 0.68
CA PHE A 187 -8.53 6.91 1.80
C PHE A 187 -7.50 7.89 2.36
N GLY A 188 -6.81 7.50 3.42
CA GLY A 188 -5.65 8.23 3.91
C GLY A 188 -4.48 8.15 2.93
N ALA A 189 -4.15 6.94 2.54
CA ALA A 189 -3.14 6.63 1.54
C ALA A 189 -3.39 5.25 0.94
N MET A 190 -2.53 4.82 0.00
CA MET A 190 -2.57 3.53 -0.67
C MET A 190 -1.14 3.09 -1.02
N GLU A 191 -0.82 1.87 -0.66
CA GLU A 191 0.48 1.24 -0.76
C GLU A 191 0.90 0.77 -2.16
N ASN A 192 0.27 1.20 -3.24
CA ASN A 192 0.60 0.71 -4.59
C ASN A 192 2.09 0.54 -4.79
N LYS A 193 2.54 -0.67 -5.15
CA LYS A 193 3.95 -1.08 -5.16
C LYS A 193 4.86 -0.05 -5.82
N GLY A 194 5.75 0.57 -5.04
CA GLY A 194 6.72 1.56 -5.51
C GLY A 194 6.16 2.91 -5.95
N LEU A 195 4.84 3.10 -5.93
CA LEU A 195 4.12 4.35 -6.26
C LEU A 195 2.93 4.52 -5.33
N ASN A 196 3.19 4.89 -4.08
CA ASN A 196 2.14 5.15 -3.12
C ASN A 196 1.37 6.43 -3.47
N ILE A 197 0.05 6.43 -3.26
CA ILE A 197 -0.80 7.60 -3.48
C ILE A 197 -1.44 8.00 -2.16
N PHE A 198 -1.29 9.26 -1.80
CA PHE A 198 -1.67 9.82 -0.51
C PHE A 198 -2.68 10.94 -0.64
N ASN A 199 -3.63 11.00 0.25
CA ASN A 199 -4.32 12.26 0.52
C ASN A 199 -3.29 13.29 0.99
N SER A 200 -3.31 14.48 0.39
CA SER A 200 -2.32 15.55 0.62
C SER A 200 -2.10 15.88 2.10
N LYS A 201 -3.12 15.73 2.95
CA LYS A 201 -3.03 16.01 4.40
C LYS A 201 -2.06 15.11 5.16
N TYR A 202 -1.68 13.96 4.58
CA TYR A 202 -0.71 13.02 5.18
C TYR A 202 0.68 13.09 4.54
N VAL A 203 0.92 14.12 3.73
CA VAL A 203 2.23 14.39 3.08
C VAL A 203 2.66 15.82 3.30
N LEU A 204 1.72 16.76 3.18
CA LEU A 204 2.03 18.18 3.15
C LEU A 204 2.01 18.78 4.56
N ALA A 205 3.12 19.35 4.99
CA ALA A 205 3.21 20.15 6.21
C ALA A 205 3.84 21.51 5.92
N ASP A 206 3.27 22.55 6.53
CA ASP A 206 3.84 23.89 6.59
C ASP A 206 4.14 24.17 8.07
N GLU A 207 5.39 24.38 8.43
CA GLU A 207 5.85 24.55 9.81
C GLU A 207 5.13 25.70 10.55
N ASN A 208 4.59 26.68 9.82
CA ASN A 208 3.87 27.81 10.41
C ASN A 208 2.39 27.50 10.69
N VAL A 209 1.86 26.37 10.20
CA VAL A 209 0.42 26.05 10.25
C VAL A 209 0.15 24.67 10.83
N ALA A 210 1.00 23.69 10.52
CA ALA A 210 0.82 22.29 10.95
C ALA A 210 1.02 22.16 12.47
N THR A 211 0.17 21.34 13.07
CA THR A 211 0.25 20.97 14.50
C THR A 211 1.18 19.78 14.71
N ASP A 212 1.60 19.53 15.96
CA ASP A 212 2.35 18.33 16.32
C ASP A 212 1.59 17.05 15.92
N GLN A 213 0.26 17.06 16.00
CA GLN A 213 -0.58 15.95 15.58
C GLN A 213 -0.52 15.72 14.06
N ASP A 214 -0.45 16.78 13.26
CA ASP A 214 -0.30 16.65 11.81
C ASP A 214 1.03 16.01 11.44
N PHE A 215 2.11 16.42 12.10
CA PHE A 215 3.43 15.78 11.93
C PHE A 215 3.43 14.32 12.36
N ALA A 216 2.84 13.99 13.52
CA ALA A 216 2.72 12.61 13.98
C ALA A 216 1.91 11.75 13.00
N ASN A 217 0.81 12.27 12.46
CA ASN A 217 -0.01 11.58 11.46
C ASN A 217 0.75 11.36 10.14
N ILE A 218 1.52 12.34 9.68
CA ILE A 218 2.36 12.19 8.47
C ILE A 218 3.38 11.08 8.67
N GLU A 219 4.14 11.10 9.79
CA GLU A 219 5.14 10.08 10.07
C GLU A 219 4.51 8.68 10.16
N ALA A 220 3.38 8.55 10.84
CA ALA A 220 2.67 7.28 10.99
C ALA A 220 2.17 6.73 9.65
N VAL A 221 1.48 7.53 8.82
CA VAL A 221 0.92 7.06 7.55
C VAL A 221 2.03 6.80 6.53
N ILE A 222 3.10 7.61 6.48
CA ILE A 222 4.27 7.34 5.64
C ILE A 222 4.91 5.99 6.01
N GLY A 223 5.07 5.71 7.32
CA GLY A 223 5.56 4.43 7.80
C GLY A 223 4.63 3.28 7.43
N HIS A 224 3.33 3.43 7.65
CA HIS A 224 2.30 2.43 7.32
C HIS A 224 2.40 2.00 5.85
N GLU A 225 2.33 2.94 4.92
CA GLU A 225 2.37 2.63 3.48
C GLU A 225 3.72 2.05 3.04
N TYR A 226 4.82 2.53 3.62
CA TYR A 226 6.13 1.93 3.34
C TYR A 226 6.22 0.48 3.83
N PHE A 227 5.71 0.17 5.03
CA PHE A 227 5.78 -1.19 5.58
C PHE A 227 4.95 -2.20 4.81
N HIS A 228 3.92 -1.76 4.12
CA HIS A 228 3.17 -2.59 3.19
C HIS A 228 4.05 -3.14 2.06
N ASN A 229 5.19 -2.53 1.74
CA ASN A 229 6.08 -3.03 0.70
C ASN A 229 6.41 -4.52 0.85
N TRP A 230 6.54 -5.00 2.09
CA TRP A 230 6.70 -6.42 2.43
C TRP A 230 5.40 -7.06 2.91
N THR A 231 4.65 -6.41 3.79
CA THR A 231 3.42 -6.95 4.39
C THR A 231 2.17 -6.44 3.66
N GLY A 232 1.94 -6.98 2.47
CA GLY A 232 0.86 -6.63 1.55
C GLY A 232 1.29 -6.74 0.08
N ASP A 233 2.44 -6.15 -0.29
CA ASP A 233 2.91 -6.12 -1.67
C ASP A 233 3.71 -7.36 -2.05
N ARG A 234 4.79 -7.68 -1.32
CA ARG A 234 5.62 -8.86 -1.58
C ARG A 234 4.90 -10.13 -1.14
N VAL A 235 4.30 -10.12 0.03
CA VAL A 235 3.37 -11.16 0.48
C VAL A 235 1.97 -10.55 0.53
N THR A 236 1.09 -10.98 -0.38
CA THR A 236 -0.27 -10.45 -0.49
C THR A 236 -1.31 -11.39 0.15
N CYS A 237 -2.57 -10.98 0.12
CA CYS A 237 -3.68 -11.76 0.66
C CYS A 237 -4.23 -12.74 -0.39
N ARG A 238 -4.51 -14.00 0.01
CA ARG A 238 -5.17 -14.99 -0.86
C ARG A 238 -6.56 -14.53 -1.30
N ASP A 239 -7.27 -13.89 -0.41
CA ASP A 239 -8.60 -13.33 -0.63
C ASP A 239 -8.85 -12.17 0.37
N TRP A 240 -9.92 -11.43 0.17
CA TRP A 240 -10.20 -10.24 1.00
C TRP A 240 -10.66 -10.57 2.43
N PHE A 241 -10.97 -11.82 2.76
CA PHE A 241 -11.19 -12.24 4.14
C PHE A 241 -9.90 -12.23 4.97
N GLN A 242 -8.75 -12.23 4.30
CA GLN A 242 -7.42 -12.16 4.92
C GLN A 242 -6.94 -10.71 5.14
N LEU A 243 -7.79 -9.71 5.00
CA LEU A 243 -7.40 -8.29 4.98
C LEU A 243 -6.59 -7.86 6.22
N SER A 244 -6.91 -8.39 7.41
CA SER A 244 -6.13 -8.14 8.65
C SER A 244 -4.68 -8.62 8.55
N LEU A 245 -4.39 -9.59 7.66
CA LEU A 245 -3.04 -10.10 7.45
C LEU A 245 -2.10 -9.02 6.89
N LYS A 246 -2.62 -8.09 6.09
CA LYS A 246 -1.83 -6.94 5.67
C LYS A 246 -2.09 -5.72 6.54
N GLU A 247 -3.33 -5.34 6.80
CA GLU A 247 -3.66 -4.11 7.51
C GLU A 247 -3.33 -4.19 9.01
N GLY A 248 -3.81 -5.21 9.70
CA GLY A 248 -3.52 -5.37 11.12
C GLY A 248 -2.04 -5.55 11.41
N LEU A 249 -1.33 -6.31 10.58
CA LEU A 249 0.12 -6.50 10.69
C LEU A 249 0.87 -5.18 10.43
N THR A 250 0.45 -4.40 9.44
CA THR A 250 1.11 -3.15 9.09
C THR A 250 0.79 -2.04 10.09
N VAL A 251 -0.44 -1.95 10.63
CA VAL A 251 -0.76 -1.05 11.75
C VAL A 251 0.08 -1.39 12.98
N PHE A 252 0.25 -2.67 13.31
CA PHE A 252 1.14 -3.05 14.40
C PHE A 252 2.58 -2.56 14.17
N ARG A 253 3.11 -2.71 12.97
CA ARG A 253 4.47 -2.25 12.61
C ARG A 253 4.57 -0.72 12.66
N GLU A 254 3.57 0.00 12.16
CA GLU A 254 3.45 1.46 12.25
C GLU A 254 3.44 1.94 13.71
N GLN A 255 2.65 1.30 14.58
CA GLN A 255 2.59 1.66 16.01
C GLN A 255 3.95 1.44 16.71
N GLU A 256 4.65 0.34 16.41
CA GLU A 256 6.01 0.09 16.93
C GLU A 256 7.02 1.10 16.40
N PHE A 257 6.95 1.43 15.09
CA PHE A 257 7.78 2.48 14.48
C PHE A 257 7.57 3.84 15.13
N SER A 258 6.32 4.31 15.20
CA SER A 258 5.99 5.60 15.80
C SER A 258 6.45 5.67 17.27
N ALA A 259 6.29 4.57 18.01
CA ALA A 259 6.77 4.49 19.39
C ALA A 259 8.29 4.53 19.49
N ASP A 260 9.04 3.86 18.60
CA ASP A 260 10.50 3.89 18.57
C ASP A 260 11.03 5.28 18.15
N MET A 261 10.33 6.00 17.25
CA MET A 261 10.72 7.36 16.85
C MET A 261 10.60 8.39 17.98
N LEU A 262 9.77 8.16 18.98
CA LEU A 262 9.66 9.02 20.17
C LEU A 262 10.83 8.86 21.14
N GLY A 263 11.58 7.78 21.08
CA GLY A 263 12.94 7.62 21.62
C GLY A 263 13.07 7.24 23.09
N ASP A 264 12.06 7.41 23.95
CA ASP A 264 12.12 7.09 25.38
C ASP A 264 10.90 6.28 25.86
N GLU A 265 11.06 5.56 26.99
CA GLU A 265 10.01 4.69 27.54
C GLU A 265 8.72 5.43 27.90
N SER A 266 8.82 6.66 28.40
CA SER A 266 7.64 7.45 28.77
C SER A 266 6.83 7.83 27.54
N SER A 267 7.51 8.29 26.49
CA SER A 267 6.86 8.64 25.21
C SER A 267 6.26 7.41 24.52
N ARG A 268 6.93 6.26 24.58
CA ARG A 268 6.35 4.97 24.12
C ARG A 268 5.08 4.62 24.87
N ALA A 269 5.05 4.83 26.18
CA ALA A 269 3.85 4.59 26.99
C ALA A 269 2.70 5.53 26.60
N VAL A 270 3.00 6.80 26.31
CA VAL A 270 2.00 7.78 25.82
C VAL A 270 1.43 7.35 24.46
N LYS A 271 2.30 6.97 23.51
CA LYS A 271 1.85 6.44 22.20
C LYS A 271 0.92 5.24 22.38
N ARG A 272 1.28 4.32 23.28
CA ARG A 272 0.44 3.15 23.56
C ARG A 272 -0.93 3.55 24.16
N ILE A 273 -0.99 4.56 24.99
CA ILE A 273 -2.25 5.10 25.52
C ILE A 273 -3.12 5.65 24.37
N ASP A 274 -2.50 6.34 23.41
CA ASP A 274 -3.23 6.89 22.26
C ASP A 274 -3.77 5.78 21.35
N ASP A 275 -2.99 4.74 21.05
CA ASP A 275 -3.45 3.56 20.31
C ASP A 275 -4.64 2.88 21.00
N VAL A 276 -4.54 2.69 22.33
CA VAL A 276 -5.64 2.13 23.13
C VAL A 276 -6.88 3.05 23.14
N ARG A 277 -6.70 4.37 23.08
CA ARG A 277 -7.85 5.31 22.93
C ARG A 277 -8.59 5.10 21.63
N VAL A 278 -7.88 4.93 20.51
CA VAL A 278 -8.50 4.62 19.22
C VAL A 278 -9.26 3.31 19.30
N LEU A 279 -8.64 2.26 19.83
CA LEU A 279 -9.28 0.96 20.03
C LEU A 279 -10.58 1.09 20.85
N ARG A 280 -10.53 1.78 21.99
CA ARG A 280 -11.68 1.90 22.89
C ARG A 280 -12.78 2.84 22.37
N ASN A 281 -12.41 3.91 21.68
CA ASN A 281 -13.36 4.94 21.24
C ASN A 281 -13.98 4.63 19.86
N ALA A 282 -13.33 3.84 19.02
CA ALA A 282 -13.81 3.50 17.70
C ALA A 282 -14.11 2.01 17.53
N GLN A 283 -13.19 1.12 17.88
CA GLN A 283 -13.35 -0.31 17.63
C GLN A 283 -14.33 -0.99 18.60
N PHE A 284 -14.31 -0.66 19.88
CA PHE A 284 -15.28 -1.22 20.85
C PHE A 284 -16.72 -0.84 20.49
N PRO A 285 -17.04 0.42 20.13
CA PRO A 285 -18.37 0.75 19.61
C PRO A 285 -18.73 -0.01 18.33
N GLU A 286 -17.79 -0.22 17.42
CA GLU A 286 -18.02 -1.01 16.21
C GLU A 286 -18.37 -2.47 16.55
N ASP A 287 -17.64 -3.09 17.47
CA ASP A 287 -17.90 -4.45 17.96
C ASP A 287 -19.22 -4.59 18.72
N ALA A 288 -19.67 -3.52 19.36
CA ALA A 288 -20.96 -3.49 20.07
C ALA A 288 -22.15 -3.09 19.18
N GLY A 289 -21.90 -2.74 17.93
CA GLY A 289 -22.87 -2.19 16.98
C GLY A 289 -23.39 -3.22 15.98
N PRO A 290 -24.33 -2.81 15.10
CA PRO A 290 -24.92 -3.67 14.08
C PRO A 290 -23.95 -4.08 12.97
N MET A 291 -22.79 -3.43 12.87
CA MET A 291 -21.73 -3.72 11.91
C MET A 291 -20.62 -4.59 12.51
N ALA A 292 -20.83 -5.17 13.69
CA ALA A 292 -19.85 -6.04 14.34
C ALA A 292 -19.45 -7.21 13.43
N HIS A 293 -18.16 -7.46 13.34
CA HIS A 293 -17.55 -8.53 12.53
C HIS A 293 -16.20 -8.93 13.13
N PRO A 294 -15.74 -10.17 12.93
CA PRO A 294 -14.42 -10.57 13.38
C PRO A 294 -13.32 -9.89 12.52
N ILE A 295 -12.08 -9.91 12.99
CA ILE A 295 -10.91 -9.46 12.22
C ILE A 295 -10.70 -10.28 10.93
N ARG A 296 -11.24 -11.49 10.87
CA ARG A 296 -11.29 -12.38 9.70
C ARG A 296 -12.76 -12.67 9.39
N PRO A 297 -13.42 -11.82 8.61
CA PRO A 297 -14.81 -12.03 8.22
C PRO A 297 -14.96 -13.29 7.35
N ASP A 298 -16.16 -13.84 7.28
CA ASP A 298 -16.50 -15.01 6.44
C ASP A 298 -17.47 -14.66 5.29
N SER A 299 -18.05 -13.46 5.32
CA SER A 299 -19.01 -13.00 4.32
C SER A 299 -19.05 -11.47 4.23
N TYR A 300 -19.31 -10.92 3.04
CA TYR A 300 -19.53 -9.48 2.85
C TYR A 300 -20.49 -9.20 1.66
N ARG A 301 -21.14 -8.05 1.69
CA ARG A 301 -21.88 -7.52 0.54
C ARG A 301 -20.99 -6.68 -0.38
N SER A 302 -20.13 -5.87 0.20
CA SER A 302 -19.10 -5.08 -0.47
C SER A 302 -17.84 -5.15 0.36
N ILE A 303 -16.72 -5.49 -0.26
CA ILE A 303 -15.42 -5.57 0.43
C ILE A 303 -15.01 -4.23 1.05
N ASN A 304 -15.37 -3.11 0.43
CA ASN A 304 -15.05 -1.78 0.95
C ASN A 304 -15.62 -1.52 2.36
N ASN A 305 -16.62 -2.30 2.80
CA ASN A 305 -17.17 -2.22 4.15
C ASN A 305 -16.26 -2.84 5.23
N PHE A 306 -15.17 -3.51 4.86
CA PHE A 306 -14.24 -4.15 5.81
C PHE A 306 -12.92 -3.40 6.03
N TYR A 307 -12.77 -2.22 5.47
CA TYR A 307 -11.71 -1.29 5.84
C TYR A 307 -12.11 -0.55 7.13
N THR A 308 -12.12 -1.29 8.24
CA THR A 308 -12.75 -0.94 9.51
C THR A 308 -11.73 -0.88 10.64
N THR A 309 -12.07 -0.20 11.74
CA THR A 309 -11.24 -0.20 12.94
C THR A 309 -11.07 -1.61 13.53
N THR A 310 -12.00 -2.52 13.30
CA THR A 310 -11.85 -3.93 13.69
C THR A 310 -10.69 -4.60 12.93
N VAL A 311 -10.66 -4.49 11.60
CA VAL A 311 -9.61 -5.10 10.78
C VAL A 311 -8.24 -4.46 11.05
N TYR A 312 -8.18 -3.14 11.18
CA TYR A 312 -6.95 -2.39 11.39
C TYR A 312 -6.46 -2.47 12.83
N GLU A 313 -7.25 -1.94 13.77
CA GLU A 313 -6.80 -1.73 15.16
C GLU A 313 -6.90 -3.01 15.99
N LYS A 314 -8.04 -3.72 15.95
CA LYS A 314 -8.15 -5.02 16.64
C LYS A 314 -7.26 -6.06 15.96
N GLY A 315 -7.11 -6.01 14.63
CA GLY A 315 -6.12 -6.82 13.90
C GLY A 315 -4.71 -6.59 14.40
N ALA A 316 -4.31 -5.32 14.59
CA ALA A 316 -3.00 -4.97 15.17
C ALA A 316 -2.83 -5.48 16.59
N GLU A 317 -3.88 -5.43 17.43
CA GLU A 317 -3.82 -5.97 18.79
C GLU A 317 -3.63 -7.50 18.81
N VAL A 318 -4.27 -8.24 17.91
CA VAL A 318 -4.03 -9.68 17.76
C VAL A 318 -2.60 -9.96 17.31
N VAL A 319 -2.06 -9.17 16.37
CA VAL A 319 -0.64 -9.28 15.98
C VAL A 319 0.28 -8.95 17.17
N ARG A 320 -0.05 -7.93 17.97
CA ARG A 320 0.68 -7.58 19.19
C ARG A 320 0.73 -8.74 20.20
N MET A 321 -0.31 -9.56 20.27
CA MET A 321 -0.29 -10.73 21.15
C MET A 321 0.83 -11.71 20.81
N TYR A 322 1.17 -11.91 19.53
CA TYR A 322 2.33 -12.73 19.14
C TYR A 322 3.63 -12.14 19.69
N GLN A 323 3.83 -10.82 19.57
CA GLN A 323 5.03 -10.20 20.14
C GLN A 323 5.05 -10.26 21.66
N THR A 324 3.88 -10.23 22.31
CA THR A 324 3.79 -10.39 23.77
C THR A 324 4.16 -11.81 24.20
N LEU A 325 3.76 -12.81 23.44
CA LEU A 325 4.07 -14.22 23.72
C LEU A 325 5.54 -14.55 23.48
N PHE A 326 6.11 -14.09 22.37
CA PHE A 326 7.43 -14.53 21.90
C PHE A 326 8.55 -13.50 22.16
N GLY A 327 8.21 -12.32 22.66
CA GLY A 327 9.13 -11.19 22.71
C GLY A 327 9.46 -10.63 21.33
N LYS A 328 10.23 -9.55 21.30
CA LYS A 328 10.62 -8.87 20.04
C LYS A 328 11.39 -9.78 19.10
N ASP A 329 12.33 -10.57 19.62
CA ASP A 329 13.17 -11.47 18.80
C ASP A 329 12.39 -12.66 18.26
N GLY A 330 11.48 -13.22 19.03
CA GLY A 330 10.60 -14.31 18.57
C GLY A 330 9.61 -13.85 17.50
N PHE A 331 9.05 -12.66 17.66
CA PHE A 331 8.19 -12.05 16.64
C PHE A 331 8.99 -11.78 15.36
N ARG A 332 10.20 -11.23 15.46
CA ARG A 332 11.08 -11.00 14.31
C ARG A 332 11.37 -12.30 13.55
N ARG A 333 11.72 -13.39 14.28
CA ARG A 333 11.95 -14.70 13.62
C ARG A 333 10.71 -15.17 12.88
N GLY A 334 9.52 -15.09 13.50
CA GLY A 334 8.27 -15.50 12.89
C GLY A 334 7.89 -14.69 11.65
N LEU A 335 8.05 -13.37 11.72
CA LEU A 335 7.79 -12.49 10.57
C LEU A 335 8.74 -12.78 9.41
N LEU A 336 10.03 -12.97 9.67
CA LEU A 336 10.99 -13.31 8.62
C LEU A 336 10.70 -14.68 8.01
N GLU A 337 10.33 -15.67 8.82
CA GLU A 337 9.92 -16.97 8.33
C GLU A 337 8.67 -16.88 7.45
N TYR A 338 7.68 -16.09 7.84
CA TYR A 338 6.50 -15.82 7.04
C TYR A 338 6.84 -15.19 5.70
N ILE A 339 7.67 -14.14 5.69
CA ILE A 339 8.10 -13.47 4.48
C ILE A 339 8.90 -14.43 3.58
N ASN A 340 9.87 -15.15 4.13
CA ASN A 340 10.68 -16.10 3.35
C ASN A 340 9.86 -17.21 2.69
N ARG A 341 8.80 -17.70 3.35
CA ARG A 341 7.95 -18.76 2.81
C ARG A 341 7.01 -18.26 1.71
N TYR A 342 6.49 -17.04 1.87
CA TYR A 342 5.38 -16.56 1.06
C TYR A 342 5.76 -15.40 0.13
N ASP A 343 7.03 -15.01 0.05
CA ASP A 343 7.50 -13.98 -0.86
C ASP A 343 7.06 -14.23 -2.30
N GLY A 344 6.45 -13.23 -2.93
CA GLY A 344 5.91 -13.31 -4.29
C GLY A 344 4.66 -14.17 -4.41
N THR A 345 3.97 -14.47 -3.30
CA THR A 345 2.74 -15.26 -3.26
C THR A 345 1.62 -14.59 -2.46
N ALA A 346 0.44 -15.23 -2.44
CA ALA A 346 -0.70 -14.84 -1.66
C ALA A 346 -0.87 -15.77 -0.45
N ALA A 347 -0.96 -15.20 0.76
CA ALA A 347 -1.01 -15.94 2.02
C ALA A 347 -2.34 -15.75 2.77
N THR A 348 -2.51 -16.53 3.84
CA THR A 348 -3.64 -16.50 4.75
C THR A 348 -3.20 -16.16 6.18
N CYS A 349 -4.16 -15.82 7.04
CA CYS A 349 -3.90 -15.64 8.47
C CYS A 349 -3.38 -16.94 9.11
N ASP A 350 -3.83 -18.12 8.64
CA ASP A 350 -3.36 -19.42 9.13
C ASP A 350 -1.89 -19.67 8.73
N ASP A 351 -1.47 -19.19 7.56
CA ASP A 351 -0.06 -19.26 7.11
C ASP A 351 0.84 -18.43 8.02
N PHE A 352 0.38 -17.23 8.42
CA PHE A 352 1.10 -16.38 9.36
C PHE A 352 1.18 -17.03 10.75
N LEU A 353 0.07 -17.57 11.26
CA LEU A 353 0.03 -18.33 12.52
C LEU A 353 1.04 -19.48 12.51
N THR A 354 1.06 -20.26 11.42
CA THR A 354 1.96 -21.40 11.25
C THR A 354 3.43 -20.95 11.28
N ALA A 355 3.77 -19.90 10.55
CA ALA A 355 5.13 -19.36 10.54
C ALA A 355 5.57 -18.89 11.95
N MET A 356 4.68 -18.20 12.68
CA MET A 356 4.94 -17.76 14.06
C MET A 356 5.14 -18.94 15.01
N ALA A 357 4.29 -19.96 14.94
CA ALA A 357 4.36 -21.14 15.80
C ALA A 357 5.65 -21.95 15.57
N GLU A 358 5.90 -22.33 14.33
CA GLU A 358 7.04 -23.18 13.98
C GLU A 358 8.40 -22.51 14.22
N SER A 359 8.55 -21.22 13.91
CA SER A 359 9.80 -20.49 14.12
C SER A 359 10.13 -20.27 15.60
N ASN A 360 9.14 -20.41 16.48
CA ASN A 360 9.30 -20.27 17.93
C ASN A 360 9.16 -21.61 18.68
N TYR A 361 8.95 -22.72 17.97
CA TYR A 361 8.79 -24.07 18.55
C TYR A 361 7.65 -24.15 19.56
N GLU A 362 6.55 -23.46 19.31
CA GLU A 362 5.40 -23.36 20.19
C GLU A 362 4.12 -23.87 19.51
N ASP A 363 3.23 -24.47 20.29
CA ASP A 363 1.89 -24.86 19.86
C ASP A 363 0.90 -23.71 20.07
N LEU A 364 0.45 -23.11 18.99
CA LEU A 364 -0.55 -22.05 18.98
C LEU A 364 -1.96 -22.55 18.64
N SER A 365 -2.25 -23.84 18.77
CA SER A 365 -3.56 -24.43 18.43
C SER A 365 -4.74 -23.85 19.22
N GLN A 366 -4.47 -23.20 20.36
CA GLN A 366 -5.47 -22.50 21.17
C GLN A 366 -5.57 -21.00 20.89
N PHE A 367 -4.65 -20.44 20.09
CA PHE A 367 -4.62 -19.03 19.72
C PHE A 367 -5.64 -18.73 18.62
#